data_3b020ec23fc71023b162c0c61b734b16
#
_entry.id   3b020ec23fc71023b162c0c61b734b16
#
_cell.length_a   1.000
_cell.length_b   1.000
_cell.length_c   1.000
_cell.angle_alpha   90.00
_cell.angle_beta   90.00
_cell.angle_gamma   90.00
#
_symmetry.space_group_name_H-M   'P 1'
#
loop_
_entity.id
_entity.type
_entity.pdbx_description
1 polymer ?
#
loop_
_entity_poly.entity_id
_entity_poly.type
_entity_poly.pdbx_seq_one_letter_code
_entity_poly.pdbx_strand_id
1 'polypeptide(L)'
;QITQGEASNKIALAKSLFCQSDIKQGSEIKENDIIIRSPGIGLSPRMKNVLVGRKALRNIKEGDAFYDSDLQDNVTEFKFKTPKNYKWCIPVRHRDVYKLFDLFRPPAIEFHLSFRDLQIIDEEIITKNLNSEVIVHAPEQFDGDFILDLFSDEQEVIDKTVDLLNKIFVKAKKLGQLIGYKGKPKVVVNCGGHSLDKFLSVSDIDKRIENFVQNVEKVNTSGCRFLAQTMPPYPWHFGGQGFHNQFTSAENIMKIIKMTRRDLELCLDVSHSFMWCNHKGSSLSEFIHEISP
;
A
#
# COMPACT_ATOMS: atom_id res chain seq x y z
N GLN A 1 -27.68 1.34 -3.13
CA GLN A 1 -26.23 1.62 -2.97
C GLN A 1 -26.07 2.69 -1.89
N ILE A 2 -25.12 2.51 -0.97
CA ILE A 2 -24.79 3.49 0.07
C ILE A 2 -23.80 4.48 -0.54
N THR A 3 -24.05 5.76 -0.41
CA THR A 3 -23.12 6.81 -0.87
C THR A 3 -21.87 6.86 0.03
N GLN A 4 -20.78 7.43 -0.46
CA GLN A 4 -19.53 7.59 0.33
C GLN A 4 -19.77 8.39 1.61
N GLY A 5 -20.60 9.45 1.56
CA GLY A 5 -20.97 10.22 2.73
C GLY A 5 -21.76 9.41 3.76
N GLU A 6 -22.67 8.56 3.31
CA GLU A 6 -23.42 7.66 4.20
C GLU A 6 -22.50 6.58 4.80
N ALA A 7 -21.54 6.07 4.03
CA ALA A 7 -20.55 5.12 4.55
C ALA A 7 -19.66 5.75 5.64
N SER A 8 -19.17 6.96 5.43
CA SER A 8 -18.39 7.73 6.41
C SER A 8 -19.22 8.05 7.66
N ASN A 9 -20.45 8.49 7.48
CA ASN A 9 -21.38 8.76 8.58
C ASN A 9 -21.73 7.47 9.35
N LYS A 10 -21.87 6.35 8.67
CA LYS A 10 -22.11 5.05 9.31
C LYS A 10 -20.97 4.67 10.25
N ILE A 11 -19.72 4.88 9.86
CA ILE A 11 -18.57 4.61 10.72
C ILE A 11 -18.54 5.59 11.90
N ALA A 12 -18.71 6.89 11.68
CA ALA A 12 -18.58 7.91 12.71
C ALA A 12 -19.76 7.91 13.70
N LEU A 13 -21.00 7.74 13.21
CA LEU A 13 -22.23 7.91 13.98
C LEU A 13 -22.85 6.60 14.45
N ALA A 14 -22.56 5.47 13.79
CA ALA A 14 -23.06 4.18 14.26
C ALA A 14 -22.48 3.86 15.65
N LYS A 15 -23.17 2.99 16.35
CA LYS A 15 -22.77 2.55 17.69
C LYS A 15 -22.19 1.15 17.63
N SER A 16 -21.23 0.90 18.51
CA SER A 16 -20.63 -0.41 18.76
C SER A 16 -20.68 -0.77 20.24
N LEU A 17 -20.41 -2.03 20.53
CA LEU A 17 -20.18 -2.52 21.88
C LEU A 17 -18.73 -2.20 22.28
N PHE A 18 -18.57 -1.57 23.45
CA PHE A 18 -17.28 -1.25 24.04
C PHE A 18 -17.19 -1.84 25.45
N CYS A 19 -15.97 -2.13 25.87
CA CYS A 19 -15.67 -2.58 27.22
C CYS A 19 -15.81 -1.43 28.22
N GLN A 20 -16.56 -1.62 29.29
CA GLN A 20 -16.78 -0.63 30.35
C GLN A 20 -15.73 -0.71 31.46
N SER A 21 -15.12 -1.88 31.65
CA SER A 21 -14.07 -2.13 32.65
C SER A 21 -13.16 -3.26 32.18
N ASP A 22 -11.91 -3.26 32.63
CA ASP A 22 -10.90 -4.26 32.22
C ASP A 22 -11.41 -5.70 32.43
N ILE A 23 -11.35 -6.53 31.38
CA ILE A 23 -11.72 -7.94 31.38
C ILE A 23 -10.46 -8.76 31.11
N LYS A 24 -10.15 -9.72 32.00
CA LYS A 24 -9.04 -10.65 31.77
C LYS A 24 -9.45 -11.77 30.85
N GLN A 25 -8.50 -12.22 30.01
CA GLN A 25 -8.68 -13.40 29.17
C GLN A 25 -9.18 -14.60 30.02
N GLY A 26 -10.16 -15.32 29.48
CA GLY A 26 -10.80 -16.46 30.16
C GLY A 26 -11.93 -16.10 31.12
N SER A 27 -12.10 -14.83 31.49
CA SER A 27 -13.20 -14.37 32.32
C SER A 27 -14.50 -14.31 31.52
N GLU A 28 -15.63 -14.54 32.17
CA GLU A 28 -16.95 -14.39 31.58
C GLU A 28 -17.27 -12.91 31.35
N ILE A 29 -17.72 -12.55 30.15
CA ILE A 29 -18.17 -11.22 29.80
C ILE A 29 -19.60 -11.04 30.32
N LYS A 30 -19.77 -10.10 31.22
CA LYS A 30 -21.07 -9.79 31.85
C LYS A 30 -21.75 -8.64 31.17
N GLU A 31 -23.05 -8.51 31.34
CA GLU A 31 -23.82 -7.43 30.76
C GLU A 31 -23.33 -6.04 31.20
N ASN A 32 -22.89 -5.90 32.46
CA ASN A 32 -22.36 -4.64 33.02
C ASN A 32 -20.93 -4.31 32.50
N ASP A 33 -20.27 -5.25 31.84
CA ASP A 33 -18.95 -4.99 31.23
C ASP A 33 -19.06 -4.33 29.86
N ILE A 34 -20.30 -4.11 29.38
CA ILE A 34 -20.56 -3.67 28.01
C ILE A 34 -21.29 -2.34 28.01
N ILE A 35 -20.70 -1.36 27.34
CA ILE A 35 -21.33 -0.06 27.05
C ILE A 35 -21.53 0.14 25.54
N ILE A 36 -22.63 0.77 25.16
CA ILE A 36 -22.96 1.09 23.77
C ILE A 36 -22.64 2.55 23.49
N ARG A 37 -21.68 2.79 22.59
CA ARG A 37 -21.31 4.16 22.20
C ARG A 37 -20.81 4.22 20.74
N SER A 38 -20.71 5.40 20.18
CA SER A 38 -20.01 5.66 18.91
C SER A 38 -18.49 5.68 19.15
N PRO A 39 -17.67 5.38 18.13
CA PRO A 39 -18.00 5.13 16.73
C PRO A 39 -18.39 3.67 16.42
N GLY A 40 -18.85 3.43 15.17
CA GLY A 40 -19.21 2.11 14.66
C GLY A 40 -18.04 1.28 14.17
N ILE A 41 -17.04 1.05 15.04
CA ILE A 41 -15.77 0.35 14.70
C ILE A 41 -15.71 -1.09 15.19
N GLY A 42 -16.66 -1.53 15.99
CA GLY A 42 -16.71 -2.87 16.58
C GLY A 42 -18.05 -3.54 16.36
N LEU A 43 -18.33 -4.55 17.19
CA LEU A 43 -19.60 -5.29 17.15
C LEU A 43 -20.80 -4.38 17.24
N SER A 44 -21.80 -4.62 16.38
CA SER A 44 -23.09 -3.92 16.44
C SER A 44 -23.77 -4.16 17.80
N PRO A 45 -24.50 -3.16 18.33
CA PRO A 45 -25.29 -3.31 19.56
C PRO A 45 -26.25 -4.51 19.57
N ARG A 46 -26.71 -4.97 18.38
CA ARG A 46 -27.54 -6.16 18.23
C ARG A 46 -26.86 -7.45 18.64
N MET A 47 -25.52 -7.46 18.69
CA MET A 47 -24.73 -8.63 19.07
C MET A 47 -24.51 -8.73 20.59
N LYS A 48 -25.03 -7.79 21.39
CA LYS A 48 -24.87 -7.79 22.86
C LYS A 48 -25.26 -9.12 23.50
N ASN A 49 -26.43 -9.66 23.15
CA ASN A 49 -26.93 -10.91 23.70
C ASN A 49 -26.12 -12.15 23.29
N VAL A 50 -25.38 -12.05 22.18
CA VAL A 50 -24.48 -13.12 21.71
C VAL A 50 -23.15 -13.05 22.44
N LEU A 51 -22.73 -11.86 22.85
CA LEU A 51 -21.45 -11.62 23.53
C LEU A 51 -21.51 -11.91 25.03
N VAL A 52 -22.64 -11.55 25.68
CA VAL A 52 -22.83 -11.79 27.12
C VAL A 52 -22.81 -13.29 27.44
N GLY A 53 -22.11 -13.67 28.50
CA GLY A 53 -21.93 -15.07 28.94
C GLY A 53 -20.77 -15.79 28.25
N ARG A 54 -20.15 -15.20 27.24
CA ARG A 54 -18.95 -15.77 26.60
C ARG A 54 -17.71 -15.53 27.46
N LYS A 55 -16.71 -16.40 27.31
CA LYS A 55 -15.39 -16.17 27.88
C LYS A 55 -14.57 -15.24 26.98
N ALA A 56 -13.96 -14.23 27.59
CA ALA A 56 -13.06 -13.32 26.89
C ALA A 56 -11.86 -14.09 26.29
N LEU A 57 -11.66 -13.99 24.99
CA LEU A 57 -10.59 -14.69 24.28
C LEU A 57 -9.24 -13.96 24.36
N ARG A 58 -9.24 -12.72 24.81
CA ARG A 58 -8.08 -11.85 25.03
C ARG A 58 -8.29 -11.00 26.28
N ASN A 59 -7.23 -10.33 26.74
CA ASN A 59 -7.39 -9.23 27.69
C ASN A 59 -8.03 -8.04 26.95
N ILE A 60 -9.13 -7.52 27.50
CA ILE A 60 -9.87 -6.39 26.92
C ILE A 60 -9.81 -5.25 27.93
N LYS A 61 -9.34 -4.11 27.48
CA LYS A 61 -9.21 -2.91 28.32
C LYS A 61 -10.48 -2.09 28.32
N GLU A 62 -10.67 -1.34 29.40
CA GLU A 62 -11.71 -0.30 29.44
C GLU A 62 -11.58 0.61 28.20
N GLY A 63 -12.66 0.79 27.50
CA GLY A 63 -12.71 1.59 26.28
C GLY A 63 -12.37 0.87 24.99
N ASP A 64 -11.91 -0.38 25.01
CA ASP A 64 -11.72 -1.19 23.82
C ASP A 64 -13.07 -1.56 23.20
N ALA A 65 -13.14 -1.61 21.87
CA ALA A 65 -14.28 -2.16 21.16
C ALA A 65 -14.25 -3.70 21.20
N PHE A 66 -15.42 -4.32 21.24
CA PHE A 66 -15.57 -5.74 20.95
C PHE A 66 -15.67 -5.95 19.44
N TYR A 67 -15.06 -7.02 18.94
CA TYR A 67 -14.95 -7.36 17.53
C TYR A 67 -15.54 -8.74 17.22
N ASP A 68 -15.76 -9.05 15.95
CA ASP A 68 -16.25 -10.38 15.52
C ASP A 68 -15.32 -11.51 15.98
N SER A 69 -14.02 -11.25 16.15
CA SER A 69 -13.08 -12.21 16.72
C SER A 69 -13.39 -12.57 18.18
N ASP A 70 -14.06 -11.70 18.94
CA ASP A 70 -14.46 -11.99 20.33
C ASP A 70 -15.70 -12.91 20.42
N LEU A 71 -16.36 -13.19 19.27
CA LEU A 71 -17.48 -14.12 19.14
C LEU A 71 -17.07 -15.53 18.68
N GLN A 72 -15.80 -15.74 18.35
CA GLN A 72 -15.31 -17.04 17.88
C GLN A 72 -15.22 -18.02 19.05
N ASP A 73 -15.69 -19.25 18.87
CA ASP A 73 -15.70 -20.27 19.92
C ASP A 73 -14.30 -20.85 20.19
N ASN A 74 -13.37 -20.71 19.24
CA ASN A 74 -11.97 -21.06 19.39
C ASN A 74 -11.11 -19.99 18.70
N VAL A 75 -10.19 -19.39 19.45
CA VAL A 75 -9.01 -18.78 18.82
C VAL A 75 -8.19 -19.94 18.31
N THR A 76 -8.43 -20.35 17.08
CA THR A 76 -7.43 -21.11 16.35
C THR A 76 -6.22 -20.20 16.30
N GLU A 77 -5.17 -20.53 17.08
CA GLU A 77 -3.85 -19.93 16.89
C GLU A 77 -3.58 -19.94 15.39
N PHE A 78 -3.63 -18.76 14.76
CA PHE A 78 -3.42 -18.67 13.33
C PHE A 78 -1.94 -19.02 13.09
N LYS A 79 -1.68 -20.32 12.86
CA LYS A 79 -0.36 -20.77 12.46
C LYS A 79 -0.19 -20.41 10.99
N PHE A 80 0.44 -19.26 10.75
CA PHE A 80 0.83 -18.87 9.41
C PHE A 80 1.75 -19.94 8.82
N LYS A 81 1.24 -20.69 7.84
CA LYS A 81 2.06 -21.61 7.05
C LYS A 81 2.73 -20.79 5.95
N THR A 82 4.00 -20.52 6.12
CA THR A 82 4.81 -19.87 5.09
C THR A 82 4.71 -20.66 3.79
N PRO A 83 4.29 -20.04 2.67
CA PRO A 83 4.33 -20.72 1.37
C PRO A 83 5.78 -21.11 1.03
N LYS A 84 6.05 -22.41 0.89
CA LYS A 84 7.43 -22.90 0.68
C LYS A 84 7.98 -22.59 -0.72
N ASN A 85 7.11 -22.42 -1.70
CA ASN A 85 7.47 -22.36 -3.11
C ASN A 85 7.35 -20.95 -3.72
N TYR A 86 6.93 -19.95 -2.97
CA TYR A 86 6.77 -18.59 -3.46
C TYR A 86 7.55 -17.60 -2.61
N LYS A 87 8.22 -16.65 -3.26
CA LYS A 87 8.73 -15.47 -2.59
C LYS A 87 7.55 -14.57 -2.23
N TRP A 88 7.48 -14.14 -1.00
CA TRP A 88 6.46 -13.24 -0.49
C TRP A 88 7.12 -12.19 0.39
N CYS A 89 6.47 -11.07 0.55
CA CYS A 89 6.92 -9.99 1.43
C CYS A 89 5.78 -9.48 2.30
N ILE A 90 6.13 -8.70 3.29
CA ILE A 90 5.17 -7.94 4.09
C ILE A 90 5.54 -6.45 4.05
N PRO A 91 4.52 -5.56 4.00
CA PRO A 91 4.77 -4.13 4.14
C PRO A 91 5.18 -3.81 5.58
N VAL A 92 6.19 -2.97 5.71
CA VAL A 92 6.71 -2.50 7.00
C VAL A 92 6.93 -0.99 6.99
N ARG A 93 7.00 -0.41 8.19
CA ARG A 93 7.50 0.94 8.43
C ARG A 93 8.74 0.87 9.30
N HIS A 94 9.53 1.93 9.37
CA HIS A 94 10.70 1.99 10.26
C HIS A 94 10.38 1.58 11.70
N ARG A 95 9.21 1.98 12.22
CA ARG A 95 8.76 1.75 13.60
C ARG A 95 8.39 0.31 13.93
N ASP A 96 8.06 -0.52 12.95
CA ASP A 96 7.49 -1.86 13.16
C ASP A 96 8.25 -2.99 12.46
N VAL A 97 9.30 -2.67 11.70
CA VAL A 97 10.05 -3.64 10.90
C VAL A 97 10.52 -4.85 11.72
N TYR A 98 11.07 -4.66 12.90
CA TYR A 98 11.55 -5.77 13.73
C TYR A 98 10.41 -6.59 14.31
N LYS A 99 9.37 -5.93 14.78
CA LYS A 99 8.17 -6.61 15.32
C LYS A 99 7.55 -7.52 14.27
N LEU A 100 7.34 -7.00 13.07
CA LEU A 100 6.72 -7.75 11.98
C LEU A 100 7.68 -8.83 11.44
N PHE A 101 8.97 -8.53 11.34
CA PHE A 101 9.95 -9.52 10.93
C PHE A 101 10.05 -10.67 11.94
N ASP A 102 10.07 -10.39 13.23
CA ASP A 102 10.15 -11.43 14.28
C ASP A 102 8.90 -12.32 14.30
N LEU A 103 7.74 -11.75 13.99
CA LEU A 103 6.47 -12.47 13.96
C LEU A 103 6.34 -13.39 12.73
N PHE A 104 6.72 -12.90 11.55
CA PHE A 104 6.42 -13.56 10.28
C PHE A 104 7.65 -14.20 9.60
N ARG A 105 8.87 -13.74 9.89
CA ARG A 105 10.11 -14.18 9.24
C ARG A 105 10.01 -14.21 7.71
N PRO A 106 9.56 -13.11 7.07
CA PRO A 106 9.36 -13.08 5.64
C PRO A 106 10.70 -13.14 4.88
N PRO A 107 10.75 -13.77 3.69
CA PRO A 107 11.94 -13.77 2.85
C PRO A 107 12.25 -12.39 2.25
N ALA A 108 11.26 -11.50 2.19
CA ALA A 108 11.38 -10.12 1.75
C ALA A 108 10.56 -9.18 2.63
N ILE A 109 11.02 -7.95 2.79
CA ILE A 109 10.29 -6.87 3.46
C ILE A 109 10.14 -5.69 2.52
N GLU A 110 8.99 -5.02 2.57
CA GLU A 110 8.68 -3.87 1.75
C GLU A 110 8.51 -2.61 2.62
N PHE A 111 9.48 -1.70 2.57
CA PHE A 111 9.37 -0.42 3.25
C PHE A 111 8.40 0.50 2.49
N HIS A 112 7.21 0.70 3.02
CA HIS A 112 6.26 1.70 2.54
C HIS A 112 6.65 3.07 3.06
N LEU A 113 7.34 3.87 2.25
CA LEU A 113 7.79 5.19 2.65
C LEU A 113 6.68 6.24 2.54
N SER A 114 6.62 7.14 3.52
CA SER A 114 6.02 8.46 3.37
C SER A 114 7.12 9.48 3.00
N PHE A 115 6.75 10.67 2.56
CA PHE A 115 7.75 11.71 2.26
C PHE A 115 8.59 12.11 3.48
N ARG A 116 8.04 12.00 4.69
CA ARG A 116 8.76 12.27 5.94
C ARG A 116 9.82 11.22 6.23
N ASP A 117 9.61 9.99 5.78
CA ASP A 117 10.60 8.92 5.97
C ASP A 117 11.88 9.17 5.20
N LEU A 118 11.87 10.03 4.17
CA LEU A 118 13.10 10.44 3.46
C LEU A 118 14.06 11.25 4.33
N GLN A 119 13.59 11.84 5.43
CA GLN A 119 14.38 12.62 6.38
C GLN A 119 14.91 11.79 7.56
N ILE A 120 14.44 10.53 7.70
CA ILE A 120 14.86 9.64 8.77
C ILE A 120 16.32 9.22 8.58
N ILE A 121 17.09 9.22 9.66
CA ILE A 121 18.42 8.64 9.73
C ILE A 121 18.27 7.14 9.96
N ASP A 122 18.35 6.37 8.88
CA ASP A 122 18.03 4.93 8.90
C ASP A 122 18.90 4.14 9.88
N GLU A 123 20.17 4.52 10.06
CA GLU A 123 21.12 3.87 10.97
C GLU A 123 20.71 3.94 12.45
N GLU A 124 19.97 4.96 12.83
CA GLU A 124 19.48 5.09 14.20
C GLU A 124 18.35 4.09 14.50
N ILE A 125 17.63 3.65 13.46
CA ILE A 125 16.46 2.77 13.60
C ILE A 125 16.81 1.34 13.16
N ILE A 126 17.46 1.19 12.01
CA ILE A 126 17.81 -0.11 11.44
C ILE A 126 19.18 -0.56 11.97
N THR A 127 19.16 -1.20 13.13
CA THR A 127 20.37 -1.59 13.88
C THR A 127 20.67 -3.09 13.79
N LYS A 128 19.78 -3.90 13.20
CA LYS A 128 19.94 -5.36 13.11
C LYS A 128 19.91 -5.82 11.65
N ASN A 129 20.84 -6.68 11.31
CA ASN A 129 20.84 -7.38 10.04
C ASN A 129 19.77 -8.48 10.03
N LEU A 130 18.84 -8.43 9.08
CA LEU A 130 17.74 -9.40 8.96
C LEU A 130 17.98 -10.41 7.84
N ASN A 131 19.00 -10.20 6.97
CA ASN A 131 19.27 -11.02 5.77
C ASN A 131 18.05 -11.22 4.88
N SER A 132 17.15 -10.23 4.82
CA SER A 132 15.92 -10.27 4.03
C SER A 132 16.07 -9.47 2.73
N GLU A 133 15.39 -9.88 1.68
CA GLU A 133 15.27 -9.09 0.47
C GLU A 133 14.56 -7.76 0.79
N VAL A 134 15.03 -6.65 0.20
CA VAL A 134 14.48 -5.32 0.45
C VAL A 134 13.77 -4.80 -0.78
N ILE A 135 12.53 -4.42 -0.56
CA ILE A 135 11.68 -3.68 -1.48
C ILE A 135 11.38 -2.33 -0.82
N VAL A 136 11.34 -1.28 -1.59
CA VAL A 136 10.93 0.06 -1.13
C VAL A 136 9.79 0.53 -2.01
N HIS A 137 8.63 0.81 -1.40
CA HIS A 137 7.55 1.51 -2.07
C HIS A 137 7.76 3.01 -1.90
N ALA A 138 7.93 3.72 -3.00
CA ALA A 138 8.11 5.16 -3.01
C ALA A 138 6.87 5.88 -2.41
N PRO A 139 7.04 7.06 -1.79
CA PRO A 139 5.91 7.86 -1.40
C PRO A 139 5.04 8.20 -2.62
N GLU A 140 3.72 8.13 -2.46
CA GLU A 140 2.79 8.52 -3.52
C GLU A 140 2.52 10.03 -3.54
N GLN A 141 2.69 10.69 -2.39
CA GLN A 141 2.48 12.11 -2.22
C GLN A 141 3.60 12.71 -1.38
N PHE A 142 4.04 13.91 -1.73
CA PHE A 142 5.12 14.66 -1.10
C PHE A 142 4.61 15.97 -0.50
N ASP A 143 5.51 16.70 0.14
CA ASP A 143 5.18 17.99 0.74
C ASP A 143 4.63 18.98 -0.29
N GLY A 144 3.59 19.72 0.13
CA GLY A 144 2.86 20.63 -0.76
C GLY A 144 2.00 19.91 -1.80
N ASP A 145 1.50 18.71 -1.46
CA ASP A 145 0.64 17.87 -2.33
C ASP A 145 1.28 17.50 -3.67
N PHE A 146 2.61 17.54 -3.73
CA PHE A 146 3.34 17.19 -4.93
C PHE A 146 3.29 15.67 -5.18
N ILE A 147 3.03 15.30 -6.43
CA ILE A 147 3.03 13.92 -6.92
C ILE A 147 4.09 13.80 -8.00
N LEU A 148 4.84 12.69 -7.98
CA LEU A 148 5.84 12.40 -9.02
C LEU A 148 5.17 12.32 -10.39
N ASP A 149 5.77 12.93 -11.40
CA ASP A 149 5.29 12.82 -12.78
C ASP A 149 6.44 12.82 -13.78
N LEU A 150 6.85 11.63 -14.18
CA LEU A 150 7.83 11.44 -15.26
C LEU A 150 7.24 11.66 -16.67
N PHE A 151 5.91 11.78 -16.76
CA PHE A 151 5.19 12.03 -18.01
C PHE A 151 4.98 13.53 -18.29
N SER A 152 5.37 14.40 -17.35
CA SER A 152 5.24 15.85 -17.48
C SER A 152 6.12 16.40 -18.61
N ASP A 153 5.70 17.52 -19.20
CA ASP A 153 6.51 18.38 -20.08
C ASP A 153 6.96 19.68 -19.35
N GLU A 154 6.57 19.86 -18.09
CA GLU A 154 6.98 20.98 -17.26
C GLU A 154 8.34 20.71 -16.61
N GLN A 155 9.36 21.50 -16.97
CA GLN A 155 10.74 21.24 -16.52
C GLN A 155 10.87 21.26 -14.99
N GLU A 156 10.16 22.14 -14.30
CA GLU A 156 10.19 22.22 -12.82
C GLU A 156 9.64 20.93 -12.18
N VAL A 157 8.54 20.37 -12.72
CA VAL A 157 7.95 19.12 -12.27
C VAL A 157 8.91 17.95 -12.51
N ILE A 158 9.56 17.93 -13.69
CA ILE A 158 10.52 16.89 -14.04
C ILE A 158 11.73 16.92 -13.11
N ASP A 159 12.34 18.11 -12.91
CA ASP A 159 13.53 18.26 -12.07
C ASP A 159 13.25 17.84 -10.62
N LYS A 160 12.12 18.26 -10.08
CA LYS A 160 11.68 17.88 -8.74
C LYS A 160 11.40 16.36 -8.64
N THR A 161 10.74 15.79 -9.66
CA THR A 161 10.47 14.34 -9.70
C THR A 161 11.76 13.54 -9.72
N VAL A 162 12.72 13.91 -10.58
CA VAL A 162 14.02 13.24 -10.70
C VAL A 162 14.82 13.34 -9.40
N ASP A 163 14.88 14.55 -8.78
CA ASP A 163 15.56 14.75 -7.51
C ASP A 163 15.00 13.85 -6.40
N LEU A 164 13.67 13.81 -6.27
CA LEU A 164 12.99 12.97 -5.28
C LEU A 164 13.23 11.48 -5.53
N LEU A 165 13.14 11.03 -6.78
CA LEU A 165 13.42 9.64 -7.13
C LEU A 165 14.87 9.27 -6.81
N ASN A 166 15.84 10.12 -7.14
CA ASN A 166 17.25 9.89 -6.81
C ASN A 166 17.46 9.72 -5.31
N LYS A 167 16.81 10.54 -4.48
CA LYS A 167 16.85 10.41 -3.01
C LYS A 167 16.24 9.08 -2.54
N ILE A 168 15.13 8.66 -3.14
CA ILE A 168 14.47 7.38 -2.82
C ILE A 168 15.38 6.20 -3.17
N PHE A 169 16.02 6.20 -4.34
CA PHE A 169 16.93 5.14 -4.75
C PHE A 169 18.17 5.05 -3.86
N VAL A 170 18.74 6.19 -3.47
CA VAL A 170 19.85 6.24 -2.51
C VAL A 170 19.42 5.64 -1.16
N LYS A 171 18.23 6.01 -0.68
CA LYS A 171 17.67 5.48 0.57
C LYS A 171 17.39 3.98 0.48
N ALA A 172 16.84 3.49 -0.63
CA ALA A 172 16.60 2.07 -0.84
C ALA A 172 17.90 1.26 -0.81
N LYS A 173 18.96 1.76 -1.46
CA LYS A 173 20.29 1.15 -1.40
C LYS A 173 20.81 1.06 0.03
N LYS A 174 20.68 2.15 0.80
CA LYS A 174 21.09 2.24 2.20
C LYS A 174 20.32 1.26 3.08
N LEU A 175 19.00 1.21 2.96
CA LEU A 175 18.17 0.23 3.68
C LEU A 175 18.58 -1.20 3.34
N GLY A 176 18.85 -1.51 2.07
CA GLY A 176 19.37 -2.81 1.68
C GLY A 176 20.67 -3.17 2.40
N GLN A 177 21.61 -2.25 2.49
CA GLN A 177 22.89 -2.44 3.20
C GLN A 177 22.67 -2.69 4.69
N LEU A 178 21.84 -1.88 5.36
CA LEU A 178 21.58 -1.99 6.81
C LEU A 178 20.85 -3.30 7.16
N ILE A 179 19.93 -3.75 6.31
CA ILE A 179 19.23 -5.04 6.46
C ILE A 179 20.14 -6.23 6.14
N GLY A 180 21.28 -6.01 5.50
CA GLY A 180 22.22 -7.06 5.10
C GLY A 180 21.86 -7.76 3.79
N TYR A 181 20.98 -7.18 3.00
CA TYR A 181 20.62 -7.71 1.69
C TYR A 181 21.78 -7.59 0.70
N LYS A 182 22.16 -8.70 0.08
CA LYS A 182 23.30 -8.76 -0.87
C LYS A 182 22.89 -8.52 -2.32
N GLY A 183 21.59 -8.52 -2.61
CA GLY A 183 21.06 -8.26 -3.94
C GLY A 183 20.85 -6.75 -4.21
N LYS A 184 20.18 -6.47 -5.33
CA LYS A 184 19.76 -5.11 -5.70
C LYS A 184 18.37 -4.85 -5.11
N PRO A 185 18.20 -3.87 -4.19
CA PRO A 185 16.88 -3.51 -3.70
C PRO A 185 15.95 -3.13 -4.87
N LYS A 186 14.67 -3.46 -4.72
CA LYS A 186 13.62 -3.09 -5.67
C LYS A 186 12.95 -1.82 -5.20
N VAL A 187 12.66 -0.90 -6.10
CA VAL A 187 11.93 0.32 -5.79
C VAL A 187 10.67 0.37 -6.63
N VAL A 188 9.52 0.28 -5.99
CA VAL A 188 8.20 0.40 -6.61
C VAL A 188 7.83 1.87 -6.69
N VAL A 189 7.46 2.35 -7.87
CA VAL A 189 7.24 3.76 -8.14
C VAL A 189 5.92 3.96 -8.90
N ASN A 190 5.08 4.87 -8.38
CA ASN A 190 4.06 5.52 -9.18
C ASN A 190 4.75 6.57 -10.06
N CYS A 191 4.75 6.33 -11.37
CA CYS A 191 5.49 7.16 -12.33
C CYS A 191 4.77 8.44 -12.76
N GLY A 192 3.54 8.68 -12.27
CA GLY A 192 2.72 9.82 -12.67
C GLY A 192 1.80 9.54 -13.86
N GLY A 193 1.60 10.55 -14.72
CA GLY A 193 0.72 10.44 -15.89
C GLY A 193 -0.76 10.63 -15.56
N HIS A 194 -1.06 11.42 -14.55
CA HIS A 194 -2.43 11.76 -14.16
C HIS A 194 -2.94 13.02 -14.86
N SER A 195 -4.27 13.19 -14.84
CA SER A 195 -4.98 14.40 -15.24
C SER A 195 -6.11 14.68 -14.25
N LEU A 196 -6.58 15.93 -14.16
CA LEU A 196 -7.57 16.34 -13.16
C LEU A 196 -9.01 16.33 -13.69
N ASP A 197 -9.22 16.71 -14.94
CA ASP A 197 -10.57 16.99 -15.46
C ASP A 197 -11.22 15.78 -16.16
N LYS A 198 -10.41 15.03 -16.91
CA LYS A 198 -10.87 13.89 -17.73
C LYS A 198 -9.71 13.00 -18.12
N PHE A 199 -10.00 11.81 -18.61
CA PHE A 199 -9.00 11.00 -19.32
C PHE A 199 -8.46 11.76 -20.53
N LEU A 200 -7.16 11.62 -20.75
CA LEU A 200 -6.47 12.24 -21.90
C LEU A 200 -6.89 11.57 -23.22
N SER A 201 -6.75 12.32 -24.30
CA SER A 201 -6.87 11.75 -25.65
C SER A 201 -5.71 10.79 -25.94
N VAL A 202 -5.89 9.91 -26.93
CA VAL A 202 -4.82 8.97 -27.35
C VAL A 202 -3.56 9.73 -27.78
N SER A 203 -3.70 10.83 -28.52
CA SER A 203 -2.57 11.66 -28.94
C SER A 203 -1.81 12.29 -27.76
N ASP A 204 -2.54 12.73 -26.71
CA ASP A 204 -1.91 13.30 -25.53
C ASP A 204 -1.21 12.22 -24.70
N ILE A 205 -1.82 11.02 -24.61
CA ILE A 205 -1.20 9.86 -23.98
C ILE A 205 0.12 9.53 -24.67
N ASP A 206 0.14 9.49 -25.99
CA ASP A 206 1.32 9.15 -26.78
C ASP A 206 2.44 10.18 -26.60
N LYS A 207 2.12 11.47 -26.65
CA LYS A 207 3.08 12.55 -26.38
C LYS A 207 3.69 12.42 -24.99
N ARG A 208 2.87 12.10 -23.98
CA ARG A 208 3.36 11.91 -22.60
C ARG A 208 4.24 10.67 -22.46
N ILE A 209 4.01 9.61 -23.23
CA ILE A 209 4.93 8.45 -23.28
C ILE A 209 6.31 8.86 -23.79
N GLU A 210 6.37 9.71 -24.82
CA GLU A 210 7.64 10.25 -25.34
C GLU A 210 8.40 11.06 -24.26
N ASN A 211 7.68 11.88 -23.47
CA ASN A 211 8.27 12.59 -22.34
C ASN A 211 8.81 11.61 -21.28
N PHE A 212 8.03 10.58 -20.93
CA PHE A 212 8.46 9.57 -19.98
C PHE A 212 9.77 8.90 -20.40
N VAL A 213 9.88 8.47 -21.66
CA VAL A 213 11.09 7.82 -22.21
C VAL A 213 12.33 8.72 -22.06
N GLN A 214 12.17 10.03 -22.22
CA GLN A 214 13.28 10.98 -22.04
C GLN A 214 13.58 11.25 -20.56
N ASN A 215 12.54 11.39 -19.73
CA ASN A 215 12.68 11.78 -18.33
C ASN A 215 13.17 10.64 -17.45
N VAL A 216 12.74 9.39 -17.73
CA VAL A 216 13.18 8.23 -16.95
C VAL A 216 14.69 7.99 -17.08
N GLU A 217 15.33 8.37 -18.20
CA GLU A 217 16.78 8.27 -18.37
C GLU A 217 17.57 9.20 -17.43
N LYS A 218 16.95 10.29 -16.93
CA LYS A 218 17.57 11.23 -15.98
C LYS A 218 17.65 10.66 -14.56
N VAL A 219 16.91 9.59 -14.27
CA VAL A 219 16.82 9.00 -12.91
C VAL A 219 18.04 8.12 -12.64
N ASN A 220 18.77 8.42 -11.56
CA ASN A 220 19.86 7.58 -11.08
C ASN A 220 19.32 6.54 -10.09
N THR A 221 19.25 5.27 -10.51
CA THR A 221 18.74 4.18 -9.65
C THR A 221 19.73 3.73 -8.57
N SER A 222 20.93 4.30 -8.50
CA SER A 222 21.95 3.93 -7.51
C SER A 222 22.27 2.42 -7.43
N GLY A 223 22.00 1.70 -8.51
CA GLY A 223 22.18 0.24 -8.58
C GLY A 223 21.00 -0.59 -8.05
N CYS A 224 19.87 0.05 -7.72
CA CYS A 224 18.60 -0.63 -7.41
C CYS A 224 17.85 -1.00 -8.70
N ARG A 225 16.83 -1.85 -8.58
CA ARG A 225 15.89 -2.19 -9.66
C ARG A 225 14.72 -1.20 -9.62
N PHE A 226 14.35 -0.66 -10.76
CA PHE A 226 13.23 0.27 -10.89
C PHE A 226 11.99 -0.49 -11.35
N LEU A 227 10.95 -0.53 -10.53
CA LEU A 227 9.68 -1.16 -10.83
C LEU A 227 8.60 -0.10 -10.98
N ALA A 228 8.09 0.09 -12.20
CA ALA A 228 6.92 0.93 -12.43
C ALA A 228 5.65 0.17 -12.00
N GLN A 229 4.81 0.80 -11.18
CA GLN A 229 3.59 0.18 -10.69
C GLN A 229 2.42 0.37 -11.67
N THR A 230 1.60 -0.67 -11.84
CA THR A 230 0.32 -0.51 -12.55
C THR A 230 -0.66 0.31 -11.72
N MET A 231 -1.38 1.22 -12.38
CA MET A 231 -2.20 2.24 -11.72
C MET A 231 -3.70 2.03 -11.91
N PRO A 232 -4.52 2.41 -10.91
CA PRO A 232 -5.97 2.36 -11.05
C PRO A 232 -6.46 3.50 -11.95
N PRO A 233 -7.67 3.40 -12.55
CA PRO A 233 -8.18 4.47 -13.40
C PRO A 233 -8.45 5.77 -12.64
N TYR A 234 -8.84 5.64 -11.36
CA TYR A 234 -9.19 6.76 -10.48
C TYR A 234 -8.33 6.70 -9.23
N PRO A 235 -7.29 7.53 -9.13
CA PRO A 235 -6.45 7.58 -7.94
C PRO A 235 -7.21 8.11 -6.72
N TRP A 236 -6.88 7.60 -5.56
CA TRP A 236 -7.49 8.02 -4.29
C TRP A 236 -7.02 9.42 -3.84
N HIS A 237 -5.82 9.83 -4.23
CA HIS A 237 -5.37 11.20 -4.01
C HIS A 237 -6.20 12.18 -4.86
N PHE A 238 -6.21 13.45 -4.54
CA PHE A 238 -7.15 14.45 -5.05
C PHE A 238 -8.63 14.16 -4.74
N GLY A 239 -8.90 13.44 -3.64
CA GLY A 239 -10.28 13.08 -3.28
C GLY A 239 -10.97 12.17 -4.29
N GLY A 240 -10.20 11.42 -5.10
CA GLY A 240 -10.73 10.56 -6.15
C GLY A 240 -11.24 11.30 -7.39
N GLN A 241 -10.84 12.55 -7.58
CA GLN A 241 -11.26 13.39 -8.72
C GLN A 241 -10.24 13.43 -9.86
N GLY A 242 -9.14 12.72 -9.71
CA GLY A 242 -8.13 12.59 -10.76
C GLY A 242 -8.34 11.37 -11.65
N PHE A 243 -7.56 11.28 -12.70
CA PHE A 243 -7.56 10.20 -13.68
C PHE A 243 -6.13 9.75 -13.94
N HIS A 244 -5.85 8.45 -13.84
CA HIS A 244 -4.60 7.90 -14.35
C HIS A 244 -4.75 7.50 -15.82
N ASN A 245 -3.78 7.90 -16.63
CA ASN A 245 -3.76 7.67 -18.07
C ASN A 245 -2.62 6.74 -18.49
N GLN A 246 -1.68 6.49 -17.58
CA GLN A 246 -0.45 5.75 -17.86
C GLN A 246 -0.30 4.58 -16.89
N PHE A 247 0.33 3.49 -17.32
CA PHE A 247 0.45 2.23 -16.58
C PHE A 247 -0.90 1.64 -16.16
N THR A 248 -1.96 1.90 -16.92
CA THR A 248 -3.33 1.47 -16.61
C THR A 248 -3.81 0.30 -17.48
N SER A 249 -3.60 0.34 -18.80
CA SER A 249 -3.99 -0.74 -19.72
C SER A 249 -2.78 -1.56 -20.16
N ALA A 250 -3.01 -2.81 -20.53
CA ALA A 250 -1.96 -3.69 -21.04
C ALA A 250 -1.27 -3.09 -22.28
N GLU A 251 -2.04 -2.56 -23.24
CA GLU A 251 -1.54 -1.90 -24.43
C GLU A 251 -0.60 -0.72 -24.08
N ASN A 252 -1.04 0.16 -23.17
CA ASN A 252 -0.27 1.31 -22.73
C ASN A 252 1.04 0.88 -22.05
N ILE A 253 0.99 -0.10 -21.13
CA ILE A 253 2.14 -0.64 -20.43
C ILE A 253 3.15 -1.22 -21.42
N MET A 254 2.71 -2.07 -22.33
CA MET A 254 3.58 -2.72 -23.32
C MET A 254 4.21 -1.68 -24.27
N LYS A 255 3.47 -0.63 -24.63
CA LYS A 255 3.99 0.49 -25.42
C LYS A 255 5.12 1.22 -24.68
N ILE A 256 4.90 1.58 -23.41
CA ILE A 256 5.89 2.25 -22.56
C ILE A 256 7.16 1.39 -22.43
N ILE A 257 7.01 0.10 -22.06
CA ILE A 257 8.14 -0.81 -21.89
C ILE A 257 8.94 -0.94 -23.20
N LYS A 258 8.26 -1.10 -24.34
CA LYS A 258 8.89 -1.24 -25.65
C LYS A 258 9.67 0.02 -26.07
N MET A 259 9.18 1.20 -25.73
CA MET A 259 9.82 2.48 -26.07
C MET A 259 10.96 2.85 -25.12
N THR A 260 10.94 2.34 -23.89
CA THR A 260 11.94 2.64 -22.87
C THR A 260 13.22 1.86 -23.14
N ARG A 261 14.38 2.55 -23.15
CA ARG A 261 15.68 1.95 -23.46
C ARG A 261 16.38 1.32 -22.26
N ARG A 262 16.04 1.78 -21.06
CA ARG A 262 16.59 1.25 -19.80
C ARG A 262 15.83 0.03 -19.30
N ASP A 263 16.47 -0.75 -18.43
CA ASP A 263 15.83 -1.82 -17.68
C ASP A 263 14.75 -1.26 -16.74
N LEU A 264 13.53 -1.20 -17.25
CA LEU A 264 12.33 -0.86 -16.49
C LEU A 264 11.54 -2.14 -16.26
N GLU A 265 11.31 -2.45 -14.99
CA GLU A 265 10.50 -3.61 -14.61
C GLU A 265 9.09 -3.16 -14.23
N LEU A 266 8.15 -4.08 -14.23
CA LEU A 266 6.77 -3.84 -13.85
C LEU A 266 6.48 -4.39 -12.45
N CYS A 267 5.85 -3.59 -11.63
CA CYS A 267 5.15 -4.05 -10.44
C CYS A 267 3.66 -4.16 -10.75
N LEU A 268 3.18 -5.37 -10.96
CA LEU A 268 1.75 -5.61 -11.16
C LEU A 268 1.01 -5.48 -9.83
N ASP A 269 0.31 -4.36 -9.63
CA ASP A 269 -0.68 -4.23 -8.58
C ASP A 269 -2.00 -4.82 -9.07
N VAL A 270 -2.35 -5.97 -8.53
CA VAL A 270 -3.55 -6.73 -8.94
C VAL A 270 -4.83 -5.96 -8.63
N SER A 271 -4.86 -5.20 -7.53
CA SER A 271 -6.03 -4.40 -7.14
C SER A 271 -6.25 -3.24 -8.11
N HIS A 272 -5.17 -2.53 -8.46
CA HIS A 272 -5.21 -1.44 -9.42
C HIS A 272 -5.64 -1.92 -10.81
N SER A 273 -5.02 -3.00 -11.28
CA SER A 273 -5.33 -3.60 -12.58
C SER A 273 -6.76 -4.14 -12.63
N PHE A 274 -7.25 -4.72 -11.52
CA PHE A 274 -8.65 -5.16 -11.42
C PHE A 274 -9.63 -3.98 -11.49
N MET A 275 -9.33 -2.85 -10.84
CA MET A 275 -10.14 -1.64 -10.95
C MET A 275 -10.19 -1.11 -12.38
N TRP A 276 -9.06 -1.14 -13.10
CA TRP A 276 -9.01 -0.78 -14.51
C TRP A 276 -9.87 -1.72 -15.37
N CYS A 277 -9.72 -3.03 -15.21
CA CYS A 277 -10.49 -4.03 -15.94
C CYS A 277 -12.00 -3.85 -15.71
N ASN A 278 -12.42 -3.62 -14.47
CA ASN A 278 -13.81 -3.33 -14.15
C ASN A 278 -14.32 -2.06 -14.82
N HIS A 279 -13.51 -1.00 -14.84
CA HIS A 279 -13.85 0.26 -15.52
C HIS A 279 -14.04 0.06 -17.03
N LYS A 280 -13.25 -0.80 -17.64
CA LYS A 280 -13.31 -1.10 -19.09
C LYS A 280 -14.25 -2.26 -19.46
N GLY A 281 -14.75 -3.01 -18.50
CA GLY A 281 -15.52 -4.23 -18.74
C GLY A 281 -14.69 -5.36 -19.35
N SER A 282 -13.38 -5.42 -19.01
CA SER A 282 -12.44 -6.43 -19.50
C SER A 282 -12.04 -7.42 -18.40
N SER A 283 -11.35 -8.50 -18.78
CA SER A 283 -10.92 -9.56 -17.89
C SER A 283 -9.53 -9.28 -17.31
N LEU A 284 -9.36 -9.39 -15.99
CA LEU A 284 -8.04 -9.33 -15.35
C LEU A 284 -7.11 -10.47 -15.83
N SER A 285 -7.66 -11.65 -16.11
CA SER A 285 -6.87 -12.78 -16.61
C SER A 285 -6.28 -12.49 -18.00
N GLU A 286 -7.09 -11.90 -18.90
CA GLU A 286 -6.61 -11.44 -20.22
C GLU A 286 -5.56 -10.34 -20.06
N PHE A 287 -5.82 -9.34 -19.22
CA PHE A 287 -4.86 -8.29 -18.92
C PHE A 287 -3.50 -8.84 -18.46
N ILE A 288 -3.51 -9.79 -17.51
CA ILE A 288 -2.27 -10.42 -17.02
C ILE A 288 -1.57 -11.19 -18.15
N HIS A 289 -2.33 -11.90 -18.99
CA HIS A 289 -1.76 -12.63 -20.12
C HIS A 289 -1.10 -11.71 -21.14
N GLU A 290 -1.69 -10.56 -21.43
CA GLU A 290 -1.16 -9.57 -22.38
C GLU A 290 0.13 -8.90 -21.91
N ILE A 291 0.32 -8.70 -20.60
CA ILE A 291 1.55 -8.11 -20.04
C ILE A 291 2.60 -9.14 -19.63
N SER A 292 2.27 -10.42 -19.71
CA SER A 292 3.23 -11.50 -19.40
C SER A 292 4.19 -11.70 -20.56
N PRO A 293 5.51 -11.86 -20.29
CA PRO A 293 6.52 -12.09 -21.31
C PRO A 293 6.36 -13.43 -22.03
#